data_ebcc7eb45f2d07486468eaf666591489
#
_entry.id   ebcc7eb45f2d07486468eaf666591489
#
_cell.length_a   1.000
_cell.length_b   1.000
_cell.length_c   1.000
_cell.angle_alpha   90.00
_cell.angle_beta   90.00
_cell.angle_gamma   90.00
#
_symmetry.space_group_name_H-M   'P 1'
#
loop_
_entity.id
_entity.type
_entity.pdbx_description
1 polymer ?
#
loop_
_entity_poly.entity_id
_entity_poly.type
_entity_poly.pdbx_seq_one_letter_code
_entity_poly.pdbx_strand_id
1 'polypeptide(L)'
;MDSNVYMQEMVKRAYRFALKAHEGQLDKGGKPYIDHVMYVASKFIDSSELRIVAMLHDVVEDTKYSIEDIESEGFDKCIIDALRVITKPDDMDYMDYIERISFNELASRVKIEDLKHNMDITRISNPTDYDFKRVKKYKKALEYLEKKYGEERIWRQNK
;
A
#
# COMPACT_ATOMS: atom_id res chain seq x y z
N MET A 1 12.51 -26.32 -2.53
CA MET A 1 11.62 -25.76 -1.51
C MET A 1 10.21 -25.69 -2.10
N ASP A 2 9.21 -26.12 -1.33
CA ASP A 2 7.82 -25.98 -1.75
C ASP A 2 7.52 -24.49 -1.95
N SER A 3 6.86 -24.14 -3.07
CA SER A 3 6.50 -22.76 -3.43
C SER A 3 5.71 -22.07 -2.30
N ASN A 4 4.84 -22.80 -1.62
CA ASN A 4 4.06 -22.27 -0.49
C ASN A 4 4.95 -21.93 0.72
N VAL A 5 5.93 -22.79 1.04
CA VAL A 5 6.89 -22.54 2.13
C VAL A 5 7.75 -21.31 1.81
N TYR A 6 8.21 -21.19 0.55
CA TYR A 6 8.95 -20.01 0.10
C TYR A 6 8.16 -18.72 0.30
N MET A 7 6.92 -18.67 -0.18
CA MET A 7 6.09 -17.47 -0.07
C MET A 7 5.77 -17.11 1.38
N GLN A 8 5.58 -18.10 2.25
CA GLN A 8 5.39 -17.85 3.69
C GLN A 8 6.63 -17.22 4.33
N GLU A 9 7.84 -17.68 3.96
CA GLU A 9 9.07 -17.06 4.44
C GLU A 9 9.25 -15.62 3.91
N MET A 10 8.85 -15.34 2.68
CA MET A 10 8.88 -13.99 2.13
C MET A 10 7.88 -13.05 2.84
N VAL A 11 6.69 -13.53 3.21
CA VAL A 11 5.73 -12.77 4.03
C VAL A 11 6.33 -12.43 5.41
N LYS A 12 6.95 -13.39 6.08
CA LYS A 12 7.62 -13.14 7.37
C LYS A 12 8.78 -12.15 7.24
N ARG A 13 9.54 -12.23 6.14
CA ARG A 13 10.62 -11.29 5.84
C ARG A 13 10.10 -9.87 5.64
N ALA A 14 9.02 -9.71 4.88
CA ALA A 14 8.34 -8.42 4.70
C ALA A 14 7.85 -7.84 6.03
N TYR A 15 7.24 -8.65 6.87
CA TYR A 15 6.81 -8.21 8.20
C TYR A 15 7.98 -7.71 9.06
N ARG A 16 9.06 -8.48 9.14
CA ARG A 16 10.26 -8.06 9.91
C ARG A 16 10.87 -6.78 9.37
N PHE A 17 10.92 -6.63 8.05
CA PHE A 17 11.43 -5.41 7.42
C PHE A 17 10.54 -4.21 7.71
N ALA A 18 9.22 -4.32 7.55
CA ALA A 18 8.26 -3.26 7.85
C ALA A 18 8.32 -2.85 9.33
N LEU A 19 8.37 -3.82 10.24
CA LEU A 19 8.48 -3.57 11.68
C LEU A 19 9.74 -2.76 12.02
N LYS A 20 10.87 -3.13 11.46
CA LYS A 20 12.14 -2.41 11.63
C LYS A 20 12.10 -1.01 10.99
N ALA A 21 11.54 -0.90 9.78
CA ALA A 21 11.50 0.35 9.05
C ALA A 21 10.63 1.40 9.74
N HIS A 22 9.48 1.00 10.28
CA HIS A 22 8.52 1.88 10.96
C HIS A 22 8.73 1.97 12.48
N GLU A 23 9.84 1.45 13.00
CA GLU A 23 10.14 1.49 14.44
C GLU A 23 10.09 2.92 14.99
N GLY A 24 9.28 3.14 16.01
CA GLY A 24 9.11 4.46 16.65
C GLY A 24 8.23 5.44 15.89
N GLN A 25 7.79 5.14 14.66
CA GLN A 25 6.87 5.98 13.91
C GLN A 25 5.45 5.83 14.43
N LEU A 26 4.78 6.97 14.62
CA LEU A 26 3.37 7.03 15.02
C LEU A 26 2.50 7.54 13.87
N ASP A 27 1.26 7.07 13.81
CA ASP A 27 0.25 7.64 12.92
C ASP A 27 -0.34 8.93 13.48
N LYS A 28 -1.25 9.57 12.74
CA LYS A 28 -1.92 10.81 13.18
C LYS A 28 -2.82 10.63 14.41
N GLY A 29 -3.23 9.41 14.71
CA GLY A 29 -3.97 9.05 15.91
C GLY A 29 -3.08 8.72 17.11
N GLY A 30 -1.74 8.77 16.95
CA GLY A 30 -0.77 8.47 17.99
C GLY A 30 -0.49 6.98 18.21
N LYS A 31 -0.97 6.11 17.30
CA LYS A 31 -0.71 4.66 17.35
C LYS A 31 0.56 4.31 16.57
N PRO A 32 1.22 3.18 16.88
CA PRO A 32 2.35 2.70 16.08
C PRO A 32 1.98 2.56 14.61
N TYR A 33 2.81 3.11 13.71
CA TYR A 33 2.52 3.12 12.26
C TYR A 33 2.42 1.72 11.66
N ILE A 34 3.13 0.76 12.24
CA ILE A 34 3.04 -0.65 11.83
C ILE A 34 1.59 -1.19 11.87
N ASP A 35 0.75 -0.69 12.78
CA ASP A 35 -0.65 -1.09 12.87
C ASP A 35 -1.42 -0.77 11.58
N HIS A 36 -1.13 0.37 10.94
CA HIS A 36 -1.73 0.76 9.67
C HIS A 36 -1.36 -0.22 8.55
N VAL A 37 -0.07 -0.47 8.34
CA VAL A 37 0.37 -1.36 7.25
C VAL A 37 -0.09 -2.80 7.47
N MET A 38 -0.15 -3.25 8.70
CA MET A 38 -0.67 -4.57 9.05
C MET A 38 -2.20 -4.66 8.87
N TYR A 39 -2.92 -3.59 9.15
CA TYR A 39 -4.36 -3.52 8.86
C TYR A 39 -4.63 -3.66 7.35
N VAL A 40 -3.90 -2.92 6.52
CA VAL A 40 -4.02 -3.04 5.06
C VAL A 40 -3.66 -4.46 4.60
N ALA A 41 -2.57 -5.03 5.11
CA ALA A 41 -2.17 -6.40 4.79
C ALA A 41 -3.22 -7.46 5.19
N SER A 42 -3.97 -7.22 6.27
CA SER A 42 -5.02 -8.13 6.74
C SER A 42 -6.19 -8.30 5.77
N LYS A 43 -6.33 -7.39 4.79
CA LYS A 43 -7.34 -7.47 3.73
C LYS A 43 -7.01 -8.51 2.64
N PHE A 44 -5.80 -9.06 2.65
CA PHE A 44 -5.26 -9.91 1.59
C PHE A 44 -4.82 -11.29 2.12
N ILE A 45 -5.65 -11.95 2.92
CA ILE A 45 -5.33 -13.24 3.55
C ILE A 45 -4.94 -14.30 2.51
N ASP A 46 -5.57 -14.28 1.35
CA ASP A 46 -5.42 -15.31 0.30
C ASP A 46 -4.31 -14.99 -0.73
N SER A 47 -3.57 -13.89 -0.57
CA SER A 47 -2.52 -13.50 -1.51
C SER A 47 -1.27 -13.04 -0.78
N SER A 48 -0.21 -13.84 -0.87
CA SER A 48 1.10 -13.52 -0.28
C SER A 48 1.72 -12.28 -0.92
N GLU A 49 1.63 -12.12 -2.24
CA GLU A 49 2.17 -10.95 -2.95
C GLU A 49 1.48 -9.66 -2.49
N LEU A 50 0.17 -9.64 -2.42
CA LEU A 50 -0.59 -8.47 -1.94
C LEU A 50 -0.29 -8.14 -0.49
N ARG A 51 -0.14 -9.16 0.37
CA ARG A 51 0.25 -8.96 1.77
C ARG A 51 1.62 -8.33 1.88
N ILE A 52 2.60 -8.80 1.09
CA ILE A 52 3.96 -8.25 1.07
C ILE A 52 3.94 -6.79 0.60
N VAL A 53 3.26 -6.51 -0.53
CA VAL A 53 3.14 -5.13 -1.03
C VAL A 53 2.46 -4.23 0.01
N ALA A 54 1.40 -4.70 0.67
CA ALA A 54 0.72 -3.95 1.72
C ALA A 54 1.61 -3.64 2.92
N MET A 55 2.41 -4.60 3.38
CA MET A 55 3.35 -4.38 4.50
C MET A 55 4.45 -3.38 4.17
N LEU A 56 4.87 -3.29 2.91
CA LEU A 56 6.03 -2.51 2.49
C LEU A 56 5.67 -1.20 1.76
N HIS A 57 4.37 -0.93 1.48
CA HIS A 57 3.96 0.14 0.58
C HIS A 57 4.36 1.55 1.02
N ASP A 58 4.51 1.79 2.31
CA ASP A 58 4.88 3.09 2.88
C ASP A 58 6.36 3.19 3.29
N VAL A 59 7.13 2.11 3.14
CA VAL A 59 8.52 2.09 3.62
C VAL A 59 9.37 3.15 2.93
N VAL A 60 9.33 3.24 1.62
CA VAL A 60 10.19 4.16 0.85
C VAL A 60 9.79 5.62 1.05
N GLU A 61 8.47 5.91 1.11
CA GLU A 61 8.01 7.30 1.31
C GLU A 61 8.25 7.80 2.74
N ASP A 62 8.09 6.94 3.74
CA ASP A 62 7.96 7.36 5.14
C ASP A 62 9.15 6.99 6.01
N THR A 63 10.13 6.26 5.49
CA THR A 63 11.30 5.83 6.25
C THR A 63 12.60 6.11 5.51
N LYS A 64 13.73 5.82 6.17
CA LYS A 64 15.08 5.98 5.58
C LYS A 64 15.45 4.93 4.53
N TYR A 65 14.67 3.87 4.40
CA TYR A 65 14.97 2.77 3.49
C TYR A 65 14.55 3.07 2.07
N SER A 66 15.41 2.72 1.12
CA SER A 66 15.18 2.85 -0.31
C SER A 66 14.50 1.61 -0.90
N ILE A 67 14.08 1.72 -2.17
CA ILE A 67 13.58 0.55 -2.90
C ILE A 67 14.69 -0.48 -3.13
N GLU A 68 15.94 -0.05 -3.28
CA GLU A 68 17.10 -0.92 -3.43
C GLU A 68 17.36 -1.75 -2.16
N ASP A 69 17.11 -1.16 -0.99
CA ASP A 69 17.18 -1.90 0.28
C ASP A 69 16.15 -3.03 0.32
N ILE A 70 14.93 -2.76 -0.15
CA ILE A 70 13.86 -3.77 -0.23
C ILE A 70 14.21 -4.83 -1.30
N GLU A 71 14.71 -4.42 -2.46
CA GLU A 71 15.10 -5.30 -3.55
C GLU A 71 16.19 -6.29 -3.14
N SER A 72 17.14 -5.84 -2.30
CA SER A 72 18.21 -6.68 -1.78
C SER A 72 17.73 -7.78 -0.83
N GLU A 73 16.51 -7.68 -0.30
CA GLU A 73 15.87 -8.74 0.50
C GLU A 73 15.38 -9.93 -0.35
N GLY A 74 15.40 -9.82 -1.70
CA GLY A 74 15.13 -10.93 -2.61
C GLY A 74 13.65 -11.15 -2.91
N PHE A 75 12.81 -10.12 -2.81
CA PHE A 75 11.41 -10.20 -3.24
C PHE A 75 11.26 -10.32 -4.75
N ASP A 76 10.21 -10.99 -5.19
CA ASP A 76 9.93 -11.19 -6.61
C ASP A 76 9.74 -9.86 -7.35
N LYS A 77 10.11 -9.87 -8.63
CA LYS A 77 10.07 -8.65 -9.48
C LYS A 77 8.70 -7.97 -9.49
N CYS A 78 7.60 -8.74 -9.53
CA CYS A 78 6.25 -8.17 -9.53
C CYS A 78 5.94 -7.38 -8.26
N ILE A 79 6.47 -7.79 -7.11
CA ILE A 79 6.36 -7.08 -5.84
C ILE A 79 7.16 -5.79 -5.88
N ILE A 80 8.40 -5.84 -6.34
CA ILE A 80 9.26 -4.65 -6.47
C ILE A 80 8.67 -3.64 -7.45
N ASP A 81 8.16 -4.10 -8.59
CA ASP A 81 7.51 -3.23 -9.57
C ASP A 81 6.28 -2.52 -8.96
N ALA A 82 5.45 -3.24 -8.22
CA ALA A 82 4.32 -2.66 -7.52
C ALA A 82 4.75 -1.62 -6.46
N LEU A 83 5.80 -1.91 -5.70
CA LEU A 83 6.34 -0.97 -4.70
C LEU A 83 6.92 0.29 -5.34
N ARG A 84 7.59 0.19 -6.49
CA ARG A 84 8.05 1.35 -7.27
C ARG A 84 6.88 2.23 -7.72
N VAL A 85 5.81 1.61 -8.19
CA VAL A 85 4.61 2.31 -8.68
C VAL A 85 3.85 2.99 -7.53
N ILE A 86 3.72 2.34 -6.37
CA ILE A 86 2.95 2.86 -5.24
C ILE A 86 3.71 3.93 -4.45
N THR A 87 5.02 4.04 -4.63
CA THR A 87 5.84 5.10 -4.03
C THR A 87 5.71 6.38 -4.84
N LYS A 88 5.12 7.43 -4.25
CA LYS A 88 4.88 8.69 -4.94
C LYS A 88 6.16 9.53 -5.02
N PRO A 89 6.61 9.96 -6.23
CA PRO A 89 7.65 10.96 -6.35
C PRO A 89 7.18 12.33 -5.81
N ASP A 90 8.10 13.09 -5.21
CA ASP A 90 7.77 14.37 -4.58
C ASP A 90 7.20 15.42 -5.56
N ASP A 91 7.66 15.40 -6.81
CA ASP A 91 7.30 16.34 -7.87
C ASP A 91 6.09 15.92 -8.72
N MET A 92 5.50 14.75 -8.43
CA MET A 92 4.35 14.24 -9.18
C MET A 92 3.03 14.75 -8.59
N ASP A 93 2.13 15.23 -9.46
CA ASP A 93 0.75 15.52 -9.07
C ASP A 93 0.05 14.28 -8.50
N TYR A 94 -0.81 14.49 -7.50
CA TYR A 94 -1.43 13.37 -6.79
C TYR A 94 -2.34 12.52 -7.68
N MET A 95 -3.12 13.14 -8.58
CA MET A 95 -4.00 12.36 -9.47
C MET A 95 -3.23 11.69 -10.60
N ASP A 96 -2.12 12.26 -11.06
CA ASP A 96 -1.21 11.59 -12.01
C ASP A 96 -0.56 10.35 -11.37
N TYR A 97 -0.22 10.46 -10.09
CA TYR A 97 0.26 9.31 -9.31
C TYR A 97 -0.81 8.22 -9.18
N ILE A 98 -2.06 8.57 -8.91
CA ILE A 98 -3.18 7.62 -8.84
C ILE A 98 -3.44 6.96 -10.20
N GLU A 99 -3.37 7.73 -11.29
CA GLU A 99 -3.47 7.19 -12.65
C GLU A 99 -2.35 6.18 -12.92
N ARG A 100 -1.10 6.51 -12.58
CA ARG A 100 0.03 5.57 -12.69
C ARG A 100 -0.22 4.26 -11.93
N ILE A 101 -0.72 4.35 -10.71
CA ILE A 101 -1.07 3.15 -9.91
C ILE A 101 -2.10 2.29 -10.63
N SER A 102 -3.07 2.89 -11.33
CA SER A 102 -4.16 2.16 -11.99
C SER A 102 -3.69 1.15 -13.05
N PHE A 103 -2.47 1.28 -13.56
CA PHE A 103 -1.87 0.34 -14.52
C PHE A 103 -1.17 -0.86 -13.87
N ASN A 104 -1.09 -0.93 -12.54
CA ASN A 104 -0.51 -2.05 -11.81
C ASN A 104 -1.55 -2.64 -10.86
N GLU A 105 -1.92 -3.91 -11.06
CA GLU A 105 -2.98 -4.55 -10.28
C GLU A 105 -2.66 -4.66 -8.79
N LEU A 106 -1.45 -5.09 -8.43
CA LEU A 106 -1.05 -5.22 -7.03
C LEU A 106 -1.06 -3.86 -6.32
N ALA A 107 -0.47 -2.84 -6.96
CA ALA A 107 -0.43 -1.48 -6.42
C ALA A 107 -1.85 -0.89 -6.29
N SER A 108 -2.73 -1.09 -7.27
CA SER A 108 -4.12 -0.61 -7.25
C SER A 108 -4.90 -1.22 -6.09
N ARG A 109 -4.82 -2.53 -5.91
CA ARG A 109 -5.55 -3.23 -4.85
C ARG A 109 -5.09 -2.80 -3.47
N VAL A 110 -3.78 -2.70 -3.26
CA VAL A 110 -3.22 -2.22 -1.98
C VAL A 110 -3.61 -0.77 -1.73
N LYS A 111 -3.51 0.11 -2.75
CA LYS A 111 -3.86 1.53 -2.60
C LYS A 111 -5.35 1.74 -2.28
N ILE A 112 -6.23 0.94 -2.81
CA ILE A 112 -7.67 0.98 -2.48
C ILE A 112 -7.88 0.75 -0.97
N GLU A 113 -7.27 -0.27 -0.39
CA GLU A 113 -7.40 -0.55 1.05
C GLU A 113 -6.66 0.48 1.92
N ASP A 114 -5.51 0.97 1.47
CA ASP A 114 -4.79 2.07 2.11
C ASP A 114 -5.65 3.34 2.19
N LEU A 115 -6.26 3.75 1.08
CA LEU A 115 -7.15 4.91 1.02
C LEU A 115 -8.35 4.76 1.96
N LYS A 116 -9.00 3.60 1.95
CA LYS A 116 -10.14 3.32 2.85
C LYS A 116 -9.75 3.49 4.32
N HIS A 117 -8.61 2.97 4.73
CA HIS A 117 -8.13 3.10 6.10
C HIS A 117 -7.76 4.55 6.45
N ASN A 118 -7.09 5.26 5.54
CA ASN A 118 -6.71 6.66 5.74
C ASN A 118 -7.89 7.66 5.67
N MET A 119 -9.02 7.26 5.10
CA MET A 119 -10.26 8.06 5.10
C MET A 119 -11.06 7.93 6.39
N ASP A 120 -10.74 6.99 7.25
CA ASP A 120 -11.43 6.83 8.54
C ASP A 120 -11.01 7.94 9.51
N ILE A 121 -11.81 9.01 9.50
CA ILE A 121 -11.59 10.20 10.34
C ILE A 121 -11.69 9.91 11.83
N THR A 122 -12.34 8.81 12.22
CA THR A 122 -12.48 8.41 13.63
C THR A 122 -11.17 7.97 14.26
N ARG A 123 -10.15 7.70 13.47
CA ARG A 123 -8.80 7.40 13.92
C ARG A 123 -8.02 8.63 14.42
N ILE A 124 -8.56 9.84 14.22
CA ILE A 124 -7.98 11.12 14.63
C ILE A 124 -8.83 11.72 15.73
N SER A 125 -8.27 11.97 16.91
CA SER A 125 -9.02 12.44 18.09
C SER A 125 -9.65 13.82 17.89
N ASN A 126 -8.94 14.73 17.21
CA ASN A 126 -9.38 16.10 16.94
C ASN A 126 -9.08 16.46 15.47
N PRO A 127 -9.87 15.97 14.52
CA PRO A 127 -9.62 16.24 13.12
C PRO A 127 -9.75 17.71 12.79
N THR A 128 -8.83 18.22 11.98
CA THR A 128 -8.78 19.60 11.50
C THR A 128 -9.36 19.73 10.09
N ASP A 129 -9.53 20.96 9.61
CA ASP A 129 -9.92 21.22 8.20
C ASP A 129 -8.94 20.59 7.20
N TYR A 130 -7.67 20.51 7.57
CA TYR A 130 -6.65 19.81 6.77
C TYR A 130 -6.97 18.31 6.63
N ASP A 131 -7.37 17.67 7.72
CA ASP A 131 -7.74 16.24 7.70
C ASP A 131 -8.98 15.99 6.84
N PHE A 132 -9.99 16.84 6.91
CA PHE A 132 -11.17 16.76 6.04
C PHE A 132 -10.84 16.99 4.56
N LYS A 133 -9.93 17.92 4.24
CA LYS A 133 -9.44 18.10 2.85
C LYS A 133 -8.70 16.86 2.35
N ARG A 134 -7.92 16.20 3.20
CA ARG A 134 -7.24 14.94 2.85
C ARG A 134 -8.26 13.83 2.55
N VAL A 135 -9.27 13.67 3.38
CA VAL A 135 -10.35 12.69 3.16
C VAL A 135 -11.02 12.92 1.80
N LYS A 136 -11.33 14.18 1.48
CA LYS A 136 -11.93 14.55 0.17
C LYS A 136 -11.03 14.18 -1.02
N LYS A 137 -9.73 14.45 -0.91
CA LYS A 137 -8.72 14.06 -1.90
C LYS A 137 -8.65 12.54 -2.07
N TYR A 138 -8.63 11.80 -0.97
CA TYR A 138 -8.56 10.34 -0.98
C TYR A 138 -9.84 9.70 -1.53
N LYS A 139 -11.00 10.28 -1.24
CA LYS A 139 -12.27 9.83 -1.83
C LYS A 139 -12.26 9.88 -3.34
N LYS A 140 -11.79 10.98 -3.93
CA LYS A 140 -11.64 11.13 -5.39
C LYS A 140 -10.71 10.08 -5.98
N ALA A 141 -9.58 9.82 -5.32
CA ALA A 141 -8.62 8.79 -5.73
C ALA A 141 -9.23 7.38 -5.66
N LEU A 142 -9.95 7.09 -4.58
CA LEU A 142 -10.61 5.80 -4.39
C LEU A 142 -11.67 5.55 -5.49
N GLU A 143 -12.52 6.52 -5.78
CA GLU A 143 -13.53 6.43 -6.84
C GLU A 143 -12.88 6.16 -8.21
N TYR A 144 -11.76 6.82 -8.50
CA TYR A 144 -10.99 6.60 -9.73
C TYR A 144 -10.46 5.16 -9.84
N LEU A 145 -9.80 4.66 -8.79
CA LEU A 145 -9.22 3.32 -8.78
C LEU A 145 -10.28 2.22 -8.81
N GLU A 146 -11.37 2.36 -8.05
CA GLU A 146 -12.47 1.38 -8.04
C GLU A 146 -13.17 1.29 -9.40
N LYS A 147 -13.36 2.40 -10.07
CA LYS A 147 -13.93 2.43 -11.43
C LYS A 147 -13.01 1.72 -12.42
N LYS A 148 -11.74 2.08 -12.45
CA LYS A 148 -10.74 1.46 -13.34
C LYS A 148 -10.60 -0.04 -13.09
N TYR A 149 -10.47 -0.44 -11.84
CA TYR A 149 -10.34 -1.85 -11.45
C TYR A 149 -11.61 -2.65 -11.80
N GLY A 150 -12.80 -2.07 -11.62
CA GLY A 150 -14.08 -2.68 -12.00
C GLY A 150 -14.20 -2.89 -13.51
N GLU A 151 -13.81 -1.89 -14.32
CA GLU A 151 -13.81 -1.98 -15.79
C GLU A 151 -12.88 -3.09 -16.31
N GLU A 152 -11.66 -3.19 -15.76
CA GLU A 152 -10.69 -4.23 -16.12
C GLU A 152 -11.18 -5.65 -15.76
N ARG A 153 -11.82 -5.82 -14.62
CA ARG A 153 -12.40 -7.12 -14.21
C ARG A 153 -13.50 -7.57 -15.17
N ILE A 154 -14.39 -6.66 -15.55
CA ILE A 154 -15.47 -6.95 -16.50
C ILE A 154 -14.89 -7.38 -17.86
N TRP A 155 -13.87 -6.67 -18.33
CA TRP A 155 -13.19 -6.99 -19.59
C TRP A 155 -12.51 -8.36 -19.57
N ARG A 156 -11.86 -8.73 -18.45
CA ARG A 156 -11.22 -10.07 -18.29
C ARG A 156 -12.22 -11.19 -18.20
N GLN A 157 -13.41 -10.97 -17.64
CA GLN A 157 -14.47 -11.98 -17.53
C GLN A 157 -15.17 -12.24 -18.89
N ASN A 158 -15.10 -11.30 -19.83
CA ASN A 158 -15.74 -11.38 -21.14
C ASN A 158 -14.80 -11.89 -22.26
N LYS A 159 -13.58 -12.32 -21.91
CA LYS A 159 -12.63 -12.99 -22.80
C LYS A 159 -12.50 -14.48 -22.47
#